data_ea7d3c3bc8c33673835714c4ae6aae93
#
_entry.id   ea7d3c3bc8c33673835714c4ae6aae93
#
_cell.length_a   1.000
_cell.length_b   1.000
_cell.length_c   1.000
_cell.angle_alpha   90.00
_cell.angle_beta   90.00
_cell.angle_gamma   90.00
#
_symmetry.space_group_name_H-M   'P 1'
#
loop_
_entity.id
_entity.type
_entity.pdbx_description
1 polymer ?
#
loop_
_entity_poly.entity_id
_entity_poly.type
_entity_poly.pdbx_seq_one_letter_code
_entity_poly.pdbx_strand_id
1 'polypeptide(L)'
;DHVIQWLQFFCGQLCELFQSRRKDYKNHIVTNVRKYINEHVSERLSLNEVAAVFGISPNYLSQLFSKYNDTGFSEYINICKITEAKRLLEEENMKVYEAAEALGFESAFYFSKVFKRVEGVSPTEYVNGKFN
;
A
#
# COMPACT_ATOMS: atom_id res chain seq x y z
N ASP A 1 -35.13 31.75 20.79
CA ASP A 1 -34.17 32.85 20.78
C ASP A 1 -33.23 32.75 19.59
N HIS A 2 -33.16 33.80 18.79
CA HIS A 2 -32.37 33.86 17.58
C HIS A 2 -30.86 33.66 17.83
N VAL A 3 -30.35 34.19 18.93
CA VAL A 3 -28.93 34.10 19.26
C VAL A 3 -28.52 32.65 19.53
N ILE A 4 -29.33 31.91 20.28
CA ILE A 4 -29.05 30.52 20.60
C ILE A 4 -29.11 29.65 19.33
N GLN A 5 -30.12 29.86 18.48
CA GLN A 5 -30.28 29.14 17.23
C GLN A 5 -29.08 29.40 16.28
N TRP A 6 -28.64 30.66 16.21
CA TRP A 6 -27.48 31.03 15.38
C TRP A 6 -26.20 30.36 15.88
N LEU A 7 -25.96 30.35 17.21
CA LEU A 7 -24.79 29.71 17.80
C LEU A 7 -24.79 28.20 17.54
N GLN A 8 -25.96 27.54 17.68
CA GLN A 8 -26.06 26.11 17.38
C GLN A 8 -25.76 25.80 15.92
N PHE A 9 -26.27 26.60 15.01
CA PHE A 9 -26.00 26.46 13.58
C PHE A 9 -24.52 26.66 13.28
N PHE A 10 -23.89 27.67 13.85
CA PHE A 10 -22.48 27.97 13.66
C PHE A 10 -21.59 26.85 14.20
N CYS A 11 -21.88 26.33 15.38
CA CYS A 11 -21.14 25.18 15.96
C CYS A 11 -21.27 23.93 15.12
N GLY A 12 -22.47 23.67 14.58
CA GLY A 12 -22.70 22.55 13.67
C GLY A 12 -21.83 22.64 12.40
N GLN A 13 -21.76 23.82 11.81
CA GLN A 13 -20.91 24.04 10.62
C GLN A 13 -19.43 23.86 10.93
N LEU A 14 -18.97 24.35 12.08
CA LEU A 14 -17.57 24.16 12.49
C LEU A 14 -17.24 22.69 12.68
N CYS A 15 -18.13 21.91 13.31
CA CYS A 15 -17.93 20.47 13.49
C CYS A 15 -17.80 19.75 12.15
N GLU A 16 -18.68 20.07 11.20
CA GLU A 16 -18.60 19.47 9.85
C GLU A 16 -17.29 19.81 9.15
N LEU A 17 -16.82 21.06 9.28
CA LEU A 17 -15.58 21.51 8.69
C LEU A 17 -14.39 20.77 9.28
N PHE A 18 -14.34 20.60 10.60
CA PHE A 18 -13.28 19.86 11.27
C PHE A 18 -13.27 18.38 10.87
N GLN A 19 -14.45 17.76 10.77
CA GLN A 19 -14.57 16.36 10.36
C GLN A 19 -14.08 16.17 8.91
N SER A 20 -14.44 17.09 8.01
CA SER A 20 -14.01 17.04 6.63
C SER A 20 -12.48 17.18 6.50
N ARG A 21 -11.88 18.14 7.21
CA ARG A 21 -10.44 18.34 7.22
C ARG A 21 -9.69 17.13 7.80
N ARG A 22 -10.24 16.51 8.86
CA ARG A 22 -9.67 15.33 9.48
C ARG A 22 -9.67 14.15 8.50
N LYS A 23 -10.78 13.96 7.78
CA LYS A 23 -10.91 12.91 6.77
C LYS A 23 -9.91 13.12 5.63
N ASP A 24 -9.78 14.35 5.14
CA ASP A 24 -8.84 14.71 4.08
C ASP A 24 -7.39 14.46 4.52
N TYR A 25 -7.06 14.81 5.75
CA TYR A 25 -5.74 14.59 6.32
C TYR A 25 -5.41 13.10 6.39
N LYS A 26 -6.34 12.29 6.89
CA LYS A 26 -6.16 10.84 7.00
C LYS A 26 -5.99 10.19 5.63
N ASN A 27 -6.82 10.60 4.68
CA ASN A 27 -6.73 10.12 3.30
C ASN A 27 -5.42 10.53 2.66
N HIS A 28 -4.93 11.73 2.96
CA HIS A 28 -3.64 12.23 2.47
C HIS A 28 -2.47 11.40 3.00
N ILE A 29 -2.51 11.00 4.28
CA ILE A 29 -1.50 10.12 4.87
C ILE A 29 -1.46 8.79 4.09
N VAL A 30 -2.61 8.16 3.86
CA VAL A 30 -2.71 6.90 3.13
C VAL A 30 -2.16 7.04 1.71
N THR A 31 -2.50 8.14 1.03
CA THR A 31 -2.00 8.42 -0.32
C THR A 31 -0.47 8.54 -0.33
N ASN A 32 0.10 9.24 0.64
CA ASN A 32 1.55 9.40 0.76
C ASN A 32 2.25 8.08 1.11
N VAL A 33 1.62 7.26 1.94
CA VAL A 33 2.14 5.92 2.27
C VAL A 33 2.18 5.05 1.02
N ARG A 34 1.12 5.06 0.22
CA ARG A 34 1.08 4.31 -1.06
C ARG A 34 2.21 4.76 -1.99
N LYS A 35 2.41 6.06 -2.10
CA LYS A 35 3.49 6.61 -2.92
C LYS A 35 4.86 6.16 -2.43
N TYR A 36 5.08 6.21 -1.11
CA TYR A 36 6.32 5.75 -0.50
C TYR A 36 6.58 4.27 -0.79
N ILE A 37 5.57 3.43 -0.64
CA ILE A 37 5.68 2.01 -0.92
C ILE A 37 6.08 1.77 -2.39
N ASN A 38 5.43 2.47 -3.32
CA ASN A 38 5.75 2.34 -4.75
C ASN A 38 7.17 2.79 -5.10
N GLU A 39 7.67 3.79 -4.40
CA GLU A 39 9.04 4.28 -4.61
C GLU A 39 10.10 3.37 -3.99
N HIS A 40 9.72 2.51 -3.04
CA HIS A 40 10.65 1.65 -2.29
C HIS A 40 10.33 0.17 -2.42
N VAL A 41 9.75 -0.25 -3.56
CA VAL A 41 9.34 -1.65 -3.76
C VAL A 41 10.50 -2.63 -3.79
N SER A 42 11.71 -2.18 -4.08
CA SER A 42 12.91 -3.02 -4.08
C SER A 42 13.48 -3.25 -2.68
N GLU A 43 12.95 -2.56 -1.67
CA GLU A 43 13.42 -2.66 -0.30
C GLU A 43 12.52 -3.59 0.51
N ARG A 44 13.06 -4.09 1.63
CA ARG A 44 12.25 -4.81 2.62
C ARG A 44 11.47 -3.80 3.42
N LEU A 45 10.16 -3.75 3.20
CA LEU A 45 9.28 -2.80 3.87
C LEU A 45 8.51 -3.50 4.98
N SER A 46 8.49 -2.88 6.16
CA SER A 46 7.68 -3.34 7.29
C SER A 46 6.74 -2.22 7.74
N LEU A 47 5.65 -2.62 8.41
CA LEU A 47 4.69 -1.67 8.98
C LEU A 47 5.38 -0.72 9.95
N ASN A 48 6.28 -1.24 10.80
CA ASN A 48 7.00 -0.44 11.79
C ASN A 48 7.89 0.61 11.14
N GLU A 49 8.63 0.22 10.12
CA GLU A 49 9.54 1.13 9.43
C GLU A 49 8.80 2.24 8.70
N VAL A 50 7.74 1.89 7.97
CA VAL A 50 6.95 2.87 7.22
C VAL A 50 6.24 3.82 8.19
N ALA A 51 5.67 3.31 9.27
CA ALA A 51 5.04 4.14 10.29
C ALA A 51 6.04 5.14 10.88
N ALA A 52 7.28 4.70 11.15
CA ALA A 52 8.33 5.57 11.67
C ALA A 52 8.66 6.70 10.70
N VAL A 53 8.71 6.42 9.39
CA VAL A 53 8.96 7.43 8.37
C VAL A 53 7.90 8.54 8.41
N PHE A 54 6.65 8.18 8.67
CA PHE A 54 5.56 9.15 8.71
C PHE A 54 5.25 9.68 10.12
N GLY A 55 6.04 9.27 11.12
CA GLY A 55 5.89 9.76 12.49
C GLY A 55 4.60 9.36 13.18
N ILE A 56 4.05 8.20 12.82
CA ILE A 56 2.82 7.67 13.41
C ILE A 56 3.06 6.27 13.96
N SER A 57 2.16 5.80 14.83
CA SER A 57 2.28 4.45 15.39
C SER A 57 1.92 3.39 14.34
N PRO A 58 2.52 2.18 14.43
CA PRO A 58 2.17 1.09 13.52
C PRO A 58 0.68 0.72 13.57
N ASN A 59 0.08 0.70 14.76
CA ASN A 59 -1.35 0.42 14.90
C ASN A 59 -2.21 1.46 14.18
N TYR A 60 -1.85 2.74 14.33
CA TYR A 60 -2.58 3.82 13.68
C TYR A 60 -2.48 3.70 12.14
N LEU A 61 -1.27 3.44 11.63
CA LEU A 61 -1.07 3.25 10.20
C LEU A 61 -1.88 2.06 9.68
N SER A 62 -1.85 0.94 10.40
CA SER A 62 -2.60 -0.26 10.01
C SER A 62 -4.10 0.02 9.95
N GLN A 63 -4.65 0.72 10.93
CA GLN A 63 -6.06 1.07 10.97
C GLN A 63 -6.45 2.03 9.85
N LEU A 64 -5.64 3.06 9.62
CA LEU A 64 -5.88 4.02 8.53
C LEU A 64 -5.85 3.32 7.18
N PHE A 65 -4.85 2.49 6.97
CA PHE A 65 -4.68 1.81 5.69
C PHE A 65 -5.84 0.87 5.40
N SER A 66 -6.29 0.11 6.40
CA SER A 66 -7.45 -0.77 6.26
C SER A 66 -8.73 0.00 5.98
N LYS A 67 -8.86 1.20 6.53
CA LYS A 67 -10.08 2.01 6.36
C LYS A 67 -10.14 2.71 5.00
N TYR A 68 -9.01 3.24 4.52
CA TYR A 68 -8.97 4.09 3.32
C TYR A 68 -8.35 3.41 2.10
N ASN A 69 -8.01 2.14 2.19
CA ASN A 69 -7.48 1.37 1.07
C ASN A 69 -8.28 0.08 0.93
N ASP A 70 -8.34 -0.46 -0.28
CA ASP A 70 -9.11 -1.68 -0.56
C ASP A 70 -8.50 -2.92 0.08
N THR A 71 -7.18 -2.92 0.28
CA THR A 71 -6.45 -4.04 0.88
C THR A 71 -5.71 -3.57 2.13
N GLY A 72 -5.32 -4.52 3.00
CA GLY A 72 -4.47 -4.23 4.14
C GLY A 72 -3.06 -3.82 3.72
N PHE A 73 -2.30 -3.32 4.67
CA PHE A 73 -0.96 -2.78 4.42
C PHE A 73 -0.01 -3.81 3.81
N SER A 74 0.10 -4.98 4.44
CA SER A 74 1.02 -6.03 3.97
C SER A 74 0.64 -6.55 2.59
N GLU A 75 -0.66 -6.73 2.35
CA GLU A 75 -1.15 -7.17 1.05
C GLU A 75 -0.87 -6.14 -0.03
N TYR A 76 -1.03 -4.85 0.28
CA TYR A 76 -0.73 -3.79 -0.67
C TYR A 76 0.75 -3.81 -1.08
N ILE A 77 1.66 -3.99 -0.11
CA ILE A 77 3.10 -4.11 -0.41
C ILE A 77 3.34 -5.29 -1.36
N ASN A 78 2.73 -6.43 -1.08
CA ASN A 78 2.90 -7.62 -1.92
C ASN A 78 2.38 -7.37 -3.34
N ILE A 79 1.22 -6.74 -3.48
CA ILE A 79 0.65 -6.40 -4.78
C ILE A 79 1.60 -5.48 -5.56
N CYS A 80 2.15 -4.45 -4.91
CA CYS A 80 3.10 -3.55 -5.54
C CYS A 80 4.37 -4.26 -5.99
N LYS A 81 4.91 -5.14 -5.13
CA LYS A 81 6.11 -5.92 -5.46
C LYS A 81 5.87 -6.88 -6.62
N ILE A 82 4.72 -7.55 -6.64
CA ILE A 82 4.39 -8.48 -7.72
C ILE A 82 4.14 -7.74 -9.03
N THR A 83 3.54 -6.55 -8.99
CA THR A 83 3.38 -5.71 -10.18
C THR A 83 4.73 -5.35 -10.78
N GLU A 84 5.70 -4.96 -9.94
CA GLU A 84 7.06 -4.67 -10.39
C GLU A 84 7.77 -5.95 -10.86
N ALA A 85 7.52 -7.09 -10.20
CA ALA A 85 8.06 -8.38 -10.62
C ALA A 85 7.68 -8.73 -12.05
N LYS A 86 6.42 -8.49 -12.41
CA LYS A 86 5.97 -8.74 -13.79
C LYS A 86 6.76 -7.90 -14.79
N ARG A 87 7.01 -6.64 -14.46
CA ARG A 87 7.82 -5.77 -15.32
C ARG A 87 9.24 -6.29 -15.45
N LEU A 88 9.87 -6.68 -14.34
CA LEU A 88 11.24 -7.22 -14.36
C LEU A 88 11.35 -8.50 -15.16
N LEU A 89 10.37 -9.39 -15.05
CA LEU A 89 10.36 -10.64 -15.80
C LEU A 89 10.12 -10.43 -17.30
N GLU A 90 9.26 -9.47 -17.65
CA GLU A 90 8.87 -9.22 -19.05
C GLU A 90 9.84 -8.30 -19.78
N GLU A 91 10.16 -7.16 -19.19
CA GLU A 91 10.93 -6.10 -19.85
C GLU A 91 12.43 -6.27 -19.64
N GLU A 92 12.84 -6.66 -18.45
CA GLU A 92 14.26 -6.81 -18.10
C GLU A 92 14.77 -8.23 -18.31
N ASN A 93 13.89 -9.15 -18.67
CA ASN A 93 14.21 -10.57 -18.90
C ASN A 93 14.94 -11.22 -17.72
N MET A 94 14.62 -10.80 -16.50
CA MET A 94 15.21 -11.37 -15.30
C MET A 94 14.72 -12.79 -15.07
N LYS A 95 15.58 -13.61 -14.48
CA LYS A 95 15.18 -14.92 -13.99
C LYS A 95 14.37 -14.76 -12.70
N VAL A 96 13.60 -15.79 -12.37
CA VAL A 96 12.70 -15.75 -11.21
C VAL A 96 13.47 -15.40 -9.93
N TYR A 97 14.64 -16.06 -9.70
CA TYR A 97 15.42 -15.78 -8.50
C TYR A 97 16.03 -14.38 -8.51
N GLU A 98 16.36 -13.85 -9.68
CA GLU A 98 16.88 -12.48 -9.79
C GLU A 98 15.82 -11.44 -9.45
N ALA A 99 14.60 -11.64 -9.93
CA ALA A 99 13.49 -10.77 -9.61
C ALA A 99 13.16 -10.81 -8.11
N ALA A 100 13.17 -12.00 -7.52
CA ALA A 100 12.92 -12.17 -6.08
C ALA A 100 13.95 -11.40 -5.24
N GLU A 101 15.21 -11.51 -5.60
CA GLU A 101 16.30 -10.80 -4.92
C GLU A 101 16.19 -9.29 -5.10
N ALA A 102 15.92 -8.84 -6.31
CA ALA A 102 15.79 -7.42 -6.63
C ALA A 102 14.65 -6.75 -5.85
N LEU A 103 13.61 -7.51 -5.50
CA LEU A 103 12.45 -7.00 -4.77
C LEU A 103 12.54 -7.23 -3.26
N GLY A 104 13.69 -7.71 -2.76
CA GLY A 104 13.91 -7.87 -1.33
C GLY A 104 13.19 -9.05 -0.69
N PHE A 105 12.77 -10.05 -1.47
CA PHE A 105 12.19 -11.28 -0.91
C PHE A 105 13.29 -12.12 -0.29
N GLU A 106 12.97 -12.80 0.81
CA GLU A 106 13.93 -13.63 1.54
C GLU A 106 14.37 -14.84 0.73
N SER A 107 13.48 -15.38 -0.10
CA SER A 107 13.79 -16.55 -0.94
C SER A 107 12.94 -16.52 -2.21
N ALA A 108 13.45 -17.17 -3.26
CA ALA A 108 12.67 -17.35 -4.49
C ALA A 108 11.43 -18.20 -4.25
N PHE A 109 11.50 -19.14 -3.30
CA PHE A 109 10.36 -19.98 -2.94
C PHE A 109 9.20 -19.14 -2.36
N TYR A 110 9.51 -18.26 -1.42
CA TYR A 110 8.48 -17.36 -0.84
C TYR A 110 7.95 -16.40 -1.90
N PHE A 111 8.82 -15.84 -2.71
CA PHE A 111 8.43 -14.99 -3.85
C PHE A 111 7.42 -15.70 -4.75
N SER A 112 7.72 -16.95 -5.12
CA SER A 112 6.83 -17.73 -5.99
C SER A 112 5.47 -17.97 -5.37
N LYS A 113 5.41 -18.20 -4.05
CA LYS A 113 4.15 -18.35 -3.33
C LYS A 113 3.33 -17.07 -3.36
N VAL A 114 3.95 -15.93 -3.10
CA VAL A 114 3.27 -14.64 -3.11
C VAL A 114 2.80 -14.30 -4.52
N PHE A 115 3.65 -14.52 -5.51
CA PHE A 115 3.32 -14.28 -6.92
C PHE A 115 2.09 -15.09 -7.34
N LYS A 116 2.08 -16.39 -7.03
CA LYS A 116 0.95 -17.26 -7.37
C LYS A 116 -0.33 -16.83 -6.66
N ARG A 117 -0.23 -16.41 -5.40
CA ARG A 117 -1.40 -15.92 -4.65
C ARG A 117 -1.97 -14.65 -5.29
N VAL A 118 -1.13 -13.71 -5.69
CA VAL A 118 -1.56 -12.43 -6.26
C VAL A 118 -2.03 -12.59 -7.70
N GLU A 119 -1.28 -13.32 -8.52
CA GLU A 119 -1.52 -13.43 -9.97
C GLU A 119 -2.35 -14.65 -10.37
N GLY A 120 -2.43 -15.66 -9.52
CA GLY A 120 -3.14 -16.90 -9.85
C GLY A 120 -2.30 -17.96 -10.53
N VAL A 121 -1.13 -17.61 -11.04
CA VAL A 121 -0.18 -18.53 -11.68
C VAL A 121 1.22 -18.31 -11.11
N SER A 122 2.09 -19.32 -11.22
CA SER A 122 3.47 -19.19 -10.77
C SER A 122 4.27 -18.25 -11.69
N PRO A 123 5.39 -17.69 -11.19
CA PRO A 123 6.23 -16.84 -12.06
C PRO A 123 6.70 -17.55 -13.33
N THR A 124 7.06 -18.83 -13.23
CA THR A 124 7.49 -19.62 -14.38
C THR A 124 6.35 -19.81 -15.38
N GLU A 125 5.16 -20.15 -14.91
CA GLU A 125 3.96 -20.25 -15.76
C GLU A 125 3.63 -18.93 -16.42
N TYR A 126 3.75 -17.83 -15.68
CA TYR A 126 3.49 -16.51 -16.20
C TYR A 126 4.41 -16.14 -17.35
N VAL A 127 5.71 -16.38 -17.18
CA VAL A 127 6.71 -16.11 -18.23
C VAL A 127 6.47 -17.00 -19.44
N ASN A 128 6.26 -18.31 -19.22
CA ASN A 128 6.03 -19.27 -20.31
C ASN A 128 4.73 -18.99 -21.06
N GLY A 129 3.69 -18.63 -20.35
CA GLY A 129 2.40 -18.32 -20.96
C GLY A 129 2.43 -17.09 -21.85
N LYS A 130 3.30 -16.14 -21.56
CA LYS A 130 3.41 -14.90 -22.34
C LYS A 130 4.23 -15.05 -23.62
N PHE A 131 5.17 -15.99 -23.64
CA PHE A 131 6.05 -16.20 -24.79
C PHE A 131 5.66 -17.40 -25.64
N ASN A 132 4.60 -18.05 -25.28
CA ASN A 132 3.94 -19.08 -26.06
C ASN A 132 2.69 -18.50 -26.73
#